data_11ecc2f2107da71ad363c5fd6aa161ba
#
_entry.id   11ecc2f2107da71ad363c5fd6aa161ba
#
_cell.length_a   1.000
_cell.length_b   1.000
_cell.length_c   1.000
_cell.angle_alpha   90.00
_cell.angle_beta   90.00
_cell.angle_gamma   90.00
#
_symmetry.space_group_name_H-M   'P 1'
#
loop_
_entity.id
_entity.type
_entity.pdbx_description
1 polymer ?
#
loop_
_entity_poly.entity_id
_entity_poly.type
_entity_poly.pdbx_seq_one_letter_code
_entity_poly.pdbx_strand_id
1 'polypeptide(L)'
;MKRYDYLNLAKSVARLLKKRWKTHVIPWEDVASIEHDDPLRLKVSQDRLVQMEPADIASILDDLDHHTSKALLQGFTDEQLADTLEESSPEVQQAVIAALQPERAADVLEEMDPDEAADLLADMDDQASEQLLNLMEDEDEEDVRTLLRYPEDSSGGIMTTEFASVPAEFTVEQALQHLRTNEDAKDDEFMYYVYLLDKNETLQGVISLRDLVTAPLHQELSNWFDDDPVVVNPLTPQEEAAYLVAKYNLMAVPVIEPESNVMLGIVTVDDAIDTVLPTAWKKKLPRFAGR
;
A
#
# COMPACT_ATOMS: atom_id res chain seq x y z
N MET A 1 27.23 17.36 -19.47
CA MET A 1 25.80 17.23 -19.15
C MET A 1 25.52 16.56 -17.80
N LYS A 2 26.49 15.87 -17.19
CA LYS A 2 26.31 15.13 -15.90
C LYS A 2 26.41 15.98 -14.61
N ARG A 3 26.78 17.24 -14.69
CA ARG A 3 27.03 18.10 -13.51
C ARG A 3 25.77 18.75 -12.91
N TYR A 4 24.63 18.73 -13.65
CA TYR A 4 23.38 19.37 -13.23
C TYR A 4 22.50 18.46 -12.35
N ASP A 5 22.56 17.13 -12.55
CA ASP A 5 21.66 16.19 -11.88
C ASP A 5 22.01 16.00 -10.39
N TYR A 6 23.30 15.92 -10.07
CA TYR A 6 23.76 15.80 -8.66
C TYR A 6 23.50 17.07 -7.84
N LEU A 7 23.49 18.23 -8.47
CA LEU A 7 23.15 19.49 -7.79
C LEU A 7 21.66 19.55 -7.45
N ASN A 8 20.83 18.93 -8.26
CA ASN A 8 19.39 18.84 -8.03
C ASN A 8 19.08 17.84 -6.92
N LEU A 9 19.71 16.66 -6.90
CA LEU A 9 19.60 15.69 -5.81
C LEU A 9 19.99 16.32 -4.47
N ALA A 10 21.16 16.92 -4.36
CA ALA A 10 21.59 17.59 -3.14
C ALA A 10 20.62 18.69 -2.69
N LYS A 11 19.97 19.38 -3.65
CA LYS A 11 18.94 20.39 -3.36
C LYS A 11 17.60 19.79 -2.95
N SER A 12 17.20 18.66 -3.53
CA SER A 12 15.94 17.97 -3.18
C SER A 12 16.04 17.34 -1.82
N VAL A 13 17.08 16.55 -1.54
CA VAL A 13 17.35 15.99 -0.21
C VAL A 13 17.50 17.09 0.85
N ALA A 14 18.26 18.16 0.56
CA ALA A 14 18.41 19.30 1.47
C ALA A 14 17.09 20.06 1.70
N ARG A 15 16.17 20.07 0.69
CA ARG A 15 14.86 20.71 0.79
C ARG A 15 13.91 19.88 1.66
N LEU A 16 13.88 18.55 1.50
CA LEU A 16 13.10 17.62 2.31
C LEU A 16 13.57 17.63 3.76
N LEU A 17 14.87 17.48 3.99
CA LEU A 17 15.46 17.56 5.33
C LEU A 17 15.21 18.92 5.99
N LYS A 18 15.24 20.03 5.25
CA LYS A 18 14.97 21.37 5.76
C LYS A 18 13.50 21.62 6.07
N LYS A 19 12.57 20.95 5.37
CA LYS A 19 11.12 21.07 5.58
C LYS A 19 10.66 20.35 6.85
N ARG A 20 11.27 19.21 7.14
CA ARG A 20 10.95 18.35 8.31
C ARG A 20 11.72 18.76 9.58
N TRP A 21 12.95 19.27 9.42
CA TRP A 21 13.86 19.60 10.52
C TRP A 21 14.13 21.10 10.55
N LYS A 22 13.34 21.85 11.29
CA LYS A 22 13.41 23.32 11.38
C LYS A 22 14.76 23.90 11.85
N THR A 23 15.78 23.06 12.19
CA THR A 23 17.03 23.52 12.80
C THR A 23 18.29 22.67 12.58
N HIS A 24 18.36 21.76 11.59
CA HIS A 24 19.60 21.02 11.38
C HIS A 24 20.25 21.41 10.04
N VAL A 25 21.33 22.16 10.15
CA VAL A 25 22.34 22.31 9.10
C VAL A 25 23.03 20.93 8.94
N ILE A 26 23.13 20.39 7.74
CA ILE A 26 23.93 19.18 7.48
C ILE A 26 25.37 19.55 7.85
N PRO A 27 25.98 18.89 8.88
CA PRO A 27 27.37 19.14 9.21
C PRO A 27 28.25 18.82 8.01
N TRP A 28 29.33 19.58 7.80
CA TRP A 28 30.28 19.32 6.71
C TRP A 28 30.93 17.93 6.80
N GLU A 29 30.90 17.31 7.96
CA GLU A 29 31.35 15.94 8.20
C GLU A 29 30.47 14.86 7.53
N ASP A 30 29.20 15.20 7.20
CA ASP A 30 28.27 14.34 6.46
C ASP A 30 28.38 14.56 4.93
N VAL A 31 29.20 15.48 4.49
CA VAL A 31 29.50 15.73 3.08
C VAL A 31 30.85 15.10 2.77
N ALA A 32 30.87 14.04 1.94
CA ALA A 32 32.14 13.46 1.49
C ALA A 32 32.97 14.46 0.71
N SER A 33 34.28 14.55 0.99
CA SER A 33 35.20 15.49 0.34
C SER A 33 35.27 15.20 -1.17
N ILE A 34 35.21 16.27 -1.95
CA ILE A 34 35.30 16.25 -3.41
C ILE A 34 36.78 16.18 -3.78
N GLU A 35 37.27 15.03 -4.19
CA GLU A 35 38.44 14.97 -5.05
C GLU A 35 37.98 15.16 -6.51
N HIS A 36 38.80 15.78 -7.33
CA HIS A 36 38.51 16.52 -8.59
C HIS A 36 37.70 15.78 -9.68
N ASP A 37 37.27 14.51 -9.51
CA ASP A 37 36.53 13.74 -10.54
C ASP A 37 35.46 12.79 -9.97
N ASP A 38 35.10 12.85 -8.69
CA ASP A 38 34.07 12.00 -8.11
C ASP A 38 32.76 12.77 -7.86
N PRO A 39 31.58 12.22 -8.24
CA PRO A 39 30.31 12.86 -7.95
C PRO A 39 30.10 13.02 -6.46
N LEU A 40 29.52 14.13 -6.04
CA LEU A 40 29.12 14.40 -4.65
C LEU A 40 28.37 13.18 -4.07
N ARG A 41 29.05 12.37 -3.28
CA ARG A 41 28.42 11.32 -2.49
C ARG A 41 27.93 11.97 -1.20
N LEU A 42 26.64 12.14 -1.07
CA LEU A 42 26.03 12.32 0.24
C LEU A 42 26.30 11.01 1.01
N LYS A 43 27.03 11.08 2.12
CA LYS A 43 26.98 10.07 3.16
C LYS A 43 25.66 10.22 3.93
N VAL A 44 24.54 9.98 3.28
CA VAL A 44 23.40 9.54 4.03
C VAL A 44 23.75 8.13 4.43
N SER A 45 24.02 7.88 5.70
CA SER A 45 24.26 6.53 6.16
C SER A 45 23.01 5.73 5.83
N GLN A 46 23.17 4.54 5.28
CA GLN A 46 22.08 3.61 4.97
C GLN A 46 21.09 3.49 6.15
N ASP A 47 21.60 3.48 7.39
CA ASP A 47 20.85 3.51 8.64
C ASP A 47 19.89 4.72 8.79
N ARG A 48 20.11 5.82 8.10
CA ARG A 48 19.23 6.99 8.14
C ARG A 48 18.15 6.94 7.07
N LEU A 49 18.42 6.33 5.94
CA LEU A 49 17.42 6.13 4.87
C LEU A 49 16.36 5.13 5.33
N VAL A 50 16.79 4.01 5.89
CA VAL A 50 15.92 2.97 6.48
C VAL A 50 15.01 3.51 7.61
N GLN A 51 15.35 4.64 8.23
CA GLN A 51 14.54 5.31 9.26
C GLN A 51 13.61 6.42 8.70
N MET A 52 13.62 6.65 7.41
CA MET A 52 12.73 7.63 6.77
C MET A 52 11.38 6.97 6.48
N GLU A 53 10.34 7.77 6.39
CA GLU A 53 9.05 7.30 5.92
C GLU A 53 9.13 6.87 4.45
N PRO A 54 8.46 5.79 4.04
CA PRO A 54 8.44 5.30 2.65
C PRO A 54 8.17 6.40 1.62
N ALA A 55 7.15 7.23 1.82
CA ALA A 55 6.82 8.36 0.96
C ALA A 55 7.94 9.41 0.81
N ASP A 56 8.75 9.63 1.85
CA ASP A 56 9.93 10.51 1.77
C ASP A 56 11.04 9.86 0.92
N ILE A 57 11.21 8.55 1.00
CA ILE A 57 12.17 7.76 0.20
C ILE A 57 11.73 7.73 -1.25
N ALA A 58 10.47 7.43 -1.53
CA ALA A 58 9.87 7.46 -2.86
C ALA A 58 10.09 8.81 -3.57
N SER A 59 9.85 9.92 -2.85
CA SER A 59 10.14 11.27 -3.36
C SER A 59 11.62 11.51 -3.71
N ILE A 60 12.53 10.81 -3.06
CA ILE A 60 13.97 10.84 -3.39
C ILE A 60 14.24 9.99 -4.62
N LEU A 61 13.62 8.82 -4.73
CA LEU A 61 13.77 7.91 -5.88
C LEU A 61 13.29 8.56 -7.18
N ASP A 62 12.15 9.26 -7.15
CA ASP A 62 11.62 10.00 -8.30
C ASP A 62 12.55 11.07 -8.84
N ASP A 63 13.43 11.63 -8.00
CA ASP A 63 14.42 12.66 -8.37
C ASP A 63 15.77 12.03 -8.82
N LEU A 64 15.95 10.70 -8.71
CA LEU A 64 17.20 10.00 -9.01
C LEU A 64 17.23 9.39 -10.42
N ASP A 65 18.44 9.15 -10.93
CA ASP A 65 18.64 8.26 -12.09
C ASP A 65 18.63 6.78 -11.63
N HIS A 66 18.19 5.89 -12.53
CA HIS A 66 18.03 4.45 -12.26
C HIS A 66 19.27 3.76 -11.66
N HIS A 67 20.48 4.21 -12.01
CA HIS A 67 21.72 3.60 -11.50
C HIS A 67 21.91 3.96 -10.02
N THR A 68 21.59 5.18 -9.65
CA THR A 68 21.72 5.70 -8.28
C THR A 68 20.62 5.13 -7.40
N SER A 69 19.37 5.00 -7.91
CA SER A 69 18.25 4.36 -7.22
C SER A 69 18.58 2.91 -6.84
N LYS A 70 19.07 2.11 -7.80
CA LYS A 70 19.47 0.72 -7.53
C LYS A 70 20.53 0.59 -6.42
N ALA A 71 21.52 1.48 -6.38
CA ALA A 71 22.56 1.46 -5.36
C ALA A 71 22.02 1.86 -3.98
N LEU A 72 21.01 2.71 -3.93
CA LEU A 72 20.34 3.15 -2.71
C LEU A 72 19.55 2.00 -2.07
N LEU A 73 18.84 1.23 -2.88
CA LEU A 73 17.90 0.20 -2.44
C LEU A 73 18.56 -1.14 -2.10
N GLN A 74 19.86 -1.33 -2.37
CA GLN A 74 20.58 -2.58 -2.10
C GLN A 74 20.59 -3.02 -0.63
N GLY A 75 20.26 -2.13 0.31
CA GLY A 75 20.29 -2.44 1.74
C GLY A 75 18.92 -2.42 2.40
N PHE A 76 17.85 -2.33 1.61
CA PHE A 76 16.49 -2.39 2.10
C PHE A 76 16.06 -3.85 2.24
N THR A 77 15.23 -4.15 3.23
CA THR A 77 14.46 -5.40 3.30
C THR A 77 13.42 -5.40 2.19
N ASP A 78 12.83 -6.55 1.90
CA ASP A 78 11.81 -6.64 0.86
C ASP A 78 10.56 -5.87 1.28
N GLU A 79 10.10 -5.94 2.54
CA GLU A 79 9.07 -5.11 3.17
C GLU A 79 9.31 -3.60 2.97
N GLN A 80 10.50 -3.10 3.36
CA GLN A 80 10.84 -1.68 3.18
C GLN A 80 10.87 -1.23 1.70
N LEU A 81 11.16 -2.17 0.82
CA LEU A 81 11.18 -1.91 -0.60
C LEU A 81 9.76 -1.87 -1.16
N ALA A 82 8.90 -2.77 -0.71
CA ALA A 82 7.47 -2.78 -1.00
C ALA A 82 6.82 -1.45 -0.60
N ASP A 83 6.86 -1.07 0.69
CA ASP A 83 6.35 0.20 1.20
C ASP A 83 6.83 1.42 0.40
N THR A 84 8.12 1.39 -0.01
CA THR A 84 8.71 2.50 -0.77
C THR A 84 8.21 2.52 -2.21
N LEU A 85 7.98 1.36 -2.81
CA LEU A 85 7.49 1.26 -4.19
C LEU A 85 6.04 1.69 -4.30
N GLU A 86 5.18 1.30 -3.38
CA GLU A 86 3.78 1.74 -3.31
C GLU A 86 3.64 3.26 -3.38
N GLU A 87 4.52 3.97 -2.69
CA GLU A 87 4.58 5.42 -2.67
C GLU A 87 5.31 6.05 -3.89
N SER A 88 5.89 5.22 -4.76
CA SER A 88 6.69 5.67 -5.90
C SER A 88 5.85 5.87 -7.16
N SER A 89 6.40 6.59 -8.14
CA SER A 89 5.76 6.68 -9.47
C SER A 89 5.85 5.34 -10.22
N PRO A 90 4.88 5.00 -11.10
CA PRO A 90 4.89 3.76 -11.87
C PRO A 90 6.20 3.55 -12.64
N GLU A 91 6.81 4.62 -13.14
CA GLU A 91 8.09 4.54 -13.84
C GLU A 91 9.24 4.10 -12.93
N VAL A 92 9.21 4.47 -11.65
CA VAL A 92 10.22 4.05 -10.64
C VAL A 92 9.92 2.62 -10.21
N GLN A 93 8.68 2.27 -9.93
CA GLN A 93 8.24 0.91 -9.58
C GLN A 93 8.77 -0.11 -10.61
N GLN A 94 8.40 0.06 -11.88
CA GLN A 94 8.83 -0.83 -12.97
C GLN A 94 10.36 -0.89 -13.11
N ALA A 95 11.04 0.25 -13.01
CA ALA A 95 12.49 0.29 -13.15
C ALA A 95 13.22 -0.42 -12.01
N VAL A 96 12.69 -0.35 -10.80
CA VAL A 96 13.25 -1.03 -9.62
C VAL A 96 13.02 -2.52 -9.72
N ILE A 97 11.78 -2.97 -9.94
CA ILE A 97 11.43 -4.38 -10.08
C ILE A 97 12.23 -5.02 -11.22
N ALA A 98 12.30 -4.40 -12.40
CA ALA A 98 13.11 -4.90 -13.52
C ALA A 98 14.62 -4.96 -13.24
N ALA A 99 15.12 -4.26 -12.24
CA ALA A 99 16.52 -4.26 -11.85
C ALA A 99 16.89 -5.29 -10.77
N LEU A 100 15.88 -5.89 -10.12
CA LEU A 100 16.06 -6.98 -9.14
C LEU A 100 16.31 -8.33 -9.82
N GLN A 101 16.70 -9.34 -9.03
CA GLN A 101 16.62 -10.73 -9.48
C GLN A 101 15.15 -11.18 -9.44
N PRO A 102 14.69 -12.03 -10.37
CA PRO A 102 13.27 -12.39 -10.44
C PRO A 102 12.68 -12.92 -9.13
N GLU A 103 13.43 -13.74 -8.41
CA GLU A 103 13.01 -14.31 -7.14
C GLU A 103 12.78 -13.18 -6.10
N ARG A 104 13.72 -12.26 -5.98
CA ARG A 104 13.60 -11.14 -5.05
C ARG A 104 12.52 -10.15 -5.48
N ALA A 105 12.26 -10.03 -6.79
CA ALA A 105 11.17 -9.18 -7.27
C ALA A 105 9.80 -9.76 -6.90
N ALA A 106 9.67 -11.09 -6.89
CA ALA A 106 8.48 -11.77 -6.40
C ALA A 106 8.33 -11.57 -4.88
N ASP A 107 9.40 -11.81 -4.10
CA ASP A 107 9.40 -11.58 -2.64
C ASP A 107 8.94 -10.13 -2.28
N VAL A 108 9.35 -9.13 -3.06
CA VAL A 108 8.92 -7.74 -2.86
C VAL A 108 7.45 -7.51 -3.23
N LEU A 109 6.95 -8.17 -4.28
CA LEU A 109 5.55 -8.07 -4.69
C LEU A 109 4.61 -8.74 -3.68
N GLU A 110 5.06 -9.80 -3.00
CA GLU A 110 4.35 -10.47 -1.91
C GLU A 110 4.21 -9.62 -0.65
N GLU A 111 5.17 -8.69 -0.44
CA GLU A 111 5.15 -7.74 0.69
C GLU A 111 4.38 -6.45 0.35
N MET A 112 3.92 -6.28 -0.89
CA MET A 112 3.10 -5.13 -1.32
C MET A 112 1.61 -5.40 -1.06
N ASP A 113 0.83 -4.33 -0.89
CA ASP A 113 -0.62 -4.44 -0.95
C ASP A 113 -1.05 -5.12 -2.28
N PRO A 114 -1.94 -6.11 -2.26
CA PRO A 114 -2.28 -6.92 -3.45
C PRO A 114 -2.74 -6.10 -4.67
N ASP A 115 -3.46 -5.01 -4.47
CA ASP A 115 -3.91 -4.10 -5.53
C ASP A 115 -2.75 -3.28 -6.11
N GLU A 116 -1.84 -2.79 -5.29
CA GLU A 116 -0.63 -2.09 -5.75
C GLU A 116 0.30 -3.05 -6.54
N ALA A 117 0.44 -4.31 -6.08
CA ALA A 117 1.17 -5.33 -6.81
C ALA A 117 0.49 -5.67 -8.14
N ALA A 118 -0.85 -5.74 -8.18
CA ALA A 118 -1.62 -5.97 -9.40
C ALA A 118 -1.47 -4.81 -10.39
N ASP A 119 -1.57 -3.56 -9.95
CA ASP A 119 -1.39 -2.37 -10.79
C ASP A 119 0.01 -2.31 -11.39
N LEU A 120 1.04 -2.60 -10.59
CA LEU A 120 2.41 -2.65 -11.07
C LEU A 120 2.59 -3.74 -12.14
N LEU A 121 2.05 -4.94 -11.92
CA LEU A 121 2.14 -6.05 -12.85
C LEU A 121 1.30 -5.85 -14.13
N ALA A 122 0.17 -5.14 -14.04
CA ALA A 122 -0.64 -4.77 -15.20
C ALA A 122 0.10 -3.81 -16.14
N ASP A 123 0.92 -2.94 -15.58
CA ASP A 123 1.76 -1.98 -16.32
C ASP A 123 3.03 -2.60 -16.92
N MET A 124 3.35 -3.87 -16.61
CA MET A 124 4.53 -4.59 -17.12
C MET A 124 4.23 -5.33 -18.44
N ASP A 125 5.30 -5.83 -19.08
CA ASP A 125 5.17 -6.78 -20.20
C ASP A 125 4.56 -8.12 -19.73
N ASP A 126 3.55 -8.62 -20.46
CA ASP A 126 2.80 -9.84 -20.11
C ASP A 126 3.71 -11.04 -19.73
N GLN A 127 4.84 -11.21 -20.42
CA GLN A 127 5.75 -12.31 -20.14
C GLN A 127 6.53 -12.10 -18.83
N ALA A 128 6.91 -10.88 -18.54
CA ALA A 128 7.60 -10.53 -17.29
C ALA A 128 6.65 -10.63 -16.10
N SER A 129 5.44 -10.10 -16.22
CA SER A 129 4.37 -10.22 -15.22
C SER A 129 4.07 -11.68 -14.89
N GLU A 130 3.81 -12.51 -15.89
CA GLU A 130 3.53 -13.94 -15.71
C GLU A 130 4.71 -14.69 -15.08
N GLN A 131 5.95 -14.29 -15.37
CA GLN A 131 7.13 -14.89 -14.75
C GLN A 131 7.22 -14.56 -13.26
N LEU A 132 6.88 -13.34 -12.85
CA LEU A 132 6.90 -12.93 -11.46
C LEU A 132 5.75 -13.58 -10.68
N LEU A 133 4.54 -13.58 -11.22
CA LEU A 133 3.39 -14.27 -10.62
C LEU A 133 3.67 -15.76 -10.34
N ASN A 134 4.32 -16.47 -11.28
CA ASN A 134 4.68 -17.88 -11.08
C ASN A 134 5.82 -18.11 -10.06
N LEU A 135 6.44 -17.07 -9.55
CA LEU A 135 7.47 -17.14 -8.50
C LEU A 135 6.92 -16.78 -7.12
N MET A 136 5.74 -16.16 -7.06
CA MET A 136 5.06 -15.81 -5.82
C MET A 136 4.53 -17.04 -5.10
N GLU A 137 4.27 -16.93 -3.81
CA GLU A 137 3.57 -17.94 -3.03
C GLU A 137 2.13 -18.11 -3.53
N ASP A 138 1.60 -19.34 -3.41
CA ASP A 138 0.32 -19.73 -4.05
C ASP A 138 -0.86 -18.81 -3.64
N GLU A 139 -0.86 -18.27 -2.41
CA GLU A 139 -1.92 -17.42 -1.84
C GLU A 139 -1.85 -16.01 -2.44
N ASP A 140 -0.69 -15.38 -2.41
CA ASP A 140 -0.47 -14.04 -2.97
C ASP A 140 -0.64 -14.03 -4.49
N GLU A 141 -0.18 -15.08 -5.19
CA GLU A 141 -0.43 -15.26 -6.62
C GLU A 141 -1.93 -15.27 -6.95
N GLU A 142 -2.76 -15.98 -6.15
CA GLU A 142 -4.21 -16.09 -6.38
C GLU A 142 -4.90 -14.74 -6.17
N ASP A 143 -4.51 -13.98 -5.17
CA ASP A 143 -5.05 -12.67 -4.86
C ASP A 143 -4.75 -11.66 -5.98
N VAL A 144 -3.47 -11.51 -6.34
CA VAL A 144 -3.07 -10.62 -7.42
C VAL A 144 -3.70 -11.03 -8.75
N ARG A 145 -3.76 -12.32 -9.08
CA ARG A 145 -4.45 -12.81 -10.30
C ARG A 145 -5.94 -12.54 -10.28
N THR A 146 -6.54 -12.50 -9.12
CA THR A 146 -7.97 -12.18 -8.98
C THR A 146 -8.21 -10.69 -9.27
N LEU A 147 -7.37 -9.81 -8.76
CA LEU A 147 -7.43 -8.37 -9.00
C LEU A 147 -7.19 -8.03 -10.48
N LEU A 148 -6.20 -8.62 -11.11
CA LEU A 148 -5.88 -8.46 -12.55
C LEU A 148 -7.03 -8.82 -13.51
N ARG A 149 -8.11 -9.48 -13.04
CA ARG A 149 -9.30 -9.79 -13.87
C ARG A 149 -10.26 -8.62 -13.99
N TYR A 150 -10.18 -7.66 -13.09
CA TYR A 150 -11.09 -6.52 -13.06
C TYR A 150 -10.52 -5.34 -13.89
N PRO A 151 -11.39 -4.49 -14.45
CA PRO A 151 -10.94 -3.25 -15.08
C PRO A 151 -10.31 -2.31 -14.03
N GLU A 152 -9.19 -1.68 -14.37
CA GLU A 152 -8.46 -0.73 -13.50
C GLU A 152 -9.35 0.44 -13.01
N ASP A 153 -10.36 0.85 -13.79
CA ASP A 153 -11.30 1.93 -13.47
C ASP A 153 -12.56 1.46 -12.73
N SER A 154 -12.52 0.26 -12.14
CA SER A 154 -13.63 -0.33 -11.38
C SER A 154 -13.29 -0.52 -9.91
N SER A 155 -14.31 -0.71 -9.06
CA SER A 155 -14.11 -1.01 -7.64
C SER A 155 -13.32 -2.29 -7.41
N GLY A 156 -13.42 -3.27 -8.31
CA GLY A 156 -12.62 -4.49 -8.25
C GLY A 156 -11.19 -4.30 -8.69
N GLY A 157 -10.88 -3.25 -9.48
CA GLY A 157 -9.51 -2.92 -9.88
C GLY A 157 -8.76 -2.09 -8.83
N ILE A 158 -9.49 -1.39 -7.95
CA ILE A 158 -8.90 -0.57 -6.89
C ILE A 158 -9.19 -1.13 -5.49
N MET A 159 -9.61 -2.38 -5.35
CA MET A 159 -9.84 -3.02 -4.06
C MET A 159 -8.62 -3.78 -3.61
N THR A 160 -8.37 -3.81 -2.32
CA THR A 160 -7.48 -4.80 -1.73
C THR A 160 -8.25 -6.04 -1.31
N THR A 161 -7.62 -7.22 -1.38
CA THR A 161 -8.13 -8.48 -0.85
C THR A 161 -7.85 -8.64 0.64
N GLU A 162 -6.98 -7.81 1.19
CA GLU A 162 -6.65 -7.80 2.61
C GLU A 162 -7.69 -7.04 3.42
N PHE A 163 -8.34 -7.72 4.33
CA PHE A 163 -9.31 -7.15 5.25
C PHE A 163 -9.53 -8.01 6.50
N ALA A 164 -9.71 -7.36 7.63
CA ALA A 164 -9.96 -8.05 8.89
C ALA A 164 -11.37 -8.66 8.91
N SER A 165 -11.47 -9.98 8.98
CA SER A 165 -12.74 -10.69 9.08
C SER A 165 -12.83 -11.60 10.30
N VAL A 166 -14.07 -11.86 10.73
CA VAL A 166 -14.37 -12.82 11.80
C VAL A 166 -15.67 -13.56 11.50
N PRO A 167 -15.84 -14.81 11.97
CA PRO A 167 -17.12 -15.51 11.92
C PRO A 167 -18.25 -14.72 12.62
N ALA A 168 -19.38 -14.56 11.94
CA ALA A 168 -20.53 -13.78 12.44
C ALA A 168 -21.12 -14.35 13.74
N GLU A 169 -20.94 -15.64 14.00
CA GLU A 169 -21.39 -16.33 15.22
C GLU A 169 -20.51 -16.09 16.47
N PHE A 170 -19.40 -15.37 16.35
CA PHE A 170 -18.52 -15.10 17.47
C PHE A 170 -19.14 -14.15 18.50
N THR A 171 -18.70 -14.30 19.75
CA THR A 171 -18.84 -13.25 20.76
C THR A 171 -17.75 -12.18 20.54
N VAL A 172 -17.96 -11.00 21.14
CA VAL A 172 -16.96 -9.91 21.13
C VAL A 172 -15.59 -10.38 21.62
N GLU A 173 -15.57 -11.21 22.69
CA GLU A 173 -14.32 -11.76 23.25
C GLU A 173 -13.61 -12.69 22.24
N GLN A 174 -14.36 -13.54 21.55
CA GLN A 174 -13.82 -14.45 20.55
C GLN A 174 -13.28 -13.68 19.34
N ALA A 175 -13.98 -12.67 18.86
CA ALA A 175 -13.53 -11.83 17.77
C ALA A 175 -12.24 -11.10 18.11
N LEU A 176 -12.17 -10.43 19.27
CA LEU A 176 -10.95 -9.77 19.73
C LEU A 176 -9.76 -10.72 19.91
N GLN A 177 -10.04 -11.97 20.35
CA GLN A 177 -8.99 -12.98 20.48
C GLN A 177 -8.52 -13.46 19.10
N HIS A 178 -9.43 -13.65 18.16
CA HIS A 178 -9.14 -14.05 16.79
C HIS A 178 -8.23 -13.02 16.12
N LEU A 179 -8.62 -11.75 16.10
CA LEU A 179 -7.85 -10.65 15.51
C LEU A 179 -6.45 -10.47 16.14
N ARG A 180 -6.27 -10.81 17.43
CA ARG A 180 -4.96 -10.74 18.09
C ARG A 180 -4.03 -11.89 17.76
N THR A 181 -4.56 -13.01 17.30
CA THR A 181 -3.80 -14.23 17.05
C THR A 181 -3.66 -14.57 15.57
N ASN A 182 -4.49 -13.99 14.74
CA ASN A 182 -4.37 -14.11 13.29
C ASN A 182 -3.23 -13.21 12.80
N GLU A 183 -2.30 -13.76 12.02
CA GLU A 183 -1.17 -13.02 11.48
C GLU A 183 -1.64 -12.06 10.40
N ASP A 184 -2.53 -12.48 9.51
CA ASP A 184 -3.12 -11.66 8.46
C ASP A 184 -3.81 -10.40 9.01
N ALA A 185 -4.54 -10.54 10.12
CA ALA A 185 -5.18 -9.40 10.79
C ALA A 185 -4.22 -8.43 11.50
N LYS A 186 -2.91 -8.75 11.59
CA LYS A 186 -1.91 -7.83 12.18
C LYS A 186 -1.23 -6.99 11.12
N ASP A 187 -1.17 -7.50 9.92
CA ASP A 187 -0.52 -6.84 8.80
C ASP A 187 -1.49 -5.89 8.06
N ASP A 188 -2.83 -6.00 8.31
CA ASP A 188 -3.84 -5.05 7.84
C ASP A 188 -3.63 -3.65 8.48
N GLU A 189 -2.94 -2.78 7.77
CA GLU A 189 -2.70 -1.39 8.17
C GLU A 189 -4.01 -0.59 8.30
N PHE A 190 -5.08 -1.03 7.65
CA PHE A 190 -6.37 -0.34 7.54
C PHE A 190 -7.49 -0.97 8.35
N MET A 191 -7.19 -1.68 9.44
CA MET A 191 -8.20 -2.30 10.31
C MET A 191 -9.14 -1.27 10.99
N TYR A 192 -9.86 -0.49 10.18
CA TYR A 192 -10.90 0.43 10.69
C TYR A 192 -12.21 -0.30 10.96
N TYR A 193 -12.47 -1.34 10.19
CA TYR A 193 -13.65 -2.20 10.25
C TYR A 193 -13.26 -3.66 10.37
N VAL A 194 -14.15 -4.44 10.93
CA VAL A 194 -14.08 -5.89 10.97
C VAL A 194 -15.34 -6.42 10.28
N TYR A 195 -15.14 -7.28 9.29
CA TYR A 195 -16.20 -7.84 8.47
C TYR A 195 -16.67 -9.16 9.03
N LEU A 196 -17.97 -9.31 9.18
CA LEU A 196 -18.56 -10.53 9.74
C LEU A 196 -18.97 -11.43 8.58
N LEU A 197 -18.32 -12.56 8.46
CA LEU A 197 -18.54 -13.51 7.37
C LEU A 197 -19.21 -14.78 7.90
N ASP A 198 -20.01 -15.42 7.04
CA ASP A 198 -20.46 -16.78 7.29
C ASP A 198 -19.45 -17.80 6.71
N LYS A 199 -19.81 -19.09 6.80
CA LYS A 199 -18.97 -20.21 6.33
C LYS A 199 -18.76 -20.28 4.82
N ASN A 200 -19.49 -19.46 4.07
CA ASN A 200 -19.38 -19.36 2.61
C ASN A 200 -18.78 -18.02 2.21
N GLU A 201 -18.10 -17.35 3.14
CA GLU A 201 -17.48 -16.00 2.94
C GLU A 201 -18.51 -14.92 2.58
N THR A 202 -19.79 -15.15 2.86
CA THR A 202 -20.85 -14.19 2.61
C THR A 202 -20.88 -13.12 3.69
N LEU A 203 -20.87 -11.85 3.29
CA LEU A 203 -20.92 -10.73 4.21
C LEU A 203 -22.25 -10.71 4.98
N GLN A 204 -22.18 -10.79 6.30
CA GLN A 204 -23.31 -10.70 7.21
C GLN A 204 -23.46 -9.33 7.85
N GLY A 205 -22.38 -8.58 7.95
CA GLY A 205 -22.36 -7.24 8.50
C GLY A 205 -20.97 -6.70 8.75
N VAL A 206 -20.91 -5.46 9.23
CA VAL A 206 -19.68 -4.72 9.49
C VAL A 206 -19.72 -4.12 10.90
N ILE A 207 -18.65 -4.24 11.64
CA ILE A 207 -18.47 -3.55 12.92
C ILE A 207 -17.22 -2.69 12.88
N SER A 208 -17.29 -1.45 13.38
CA SER A 208 -16.07 -0.66 13.52
C SER A 208 -15.16 -1.23 14.62
N LEU A 209 -13.84 -1.17 14.42
CA LEU A 209 -12.89 -1.59 15.47
C LEU A 209 -13.16 -0.87 16.79
N ARG A 210 -13.56 0.40 16.73
CA ARG A 210 -13.94 1.18 17.91
C ARG A 210 -15.12 0.55 18.65
N ASP A 211 -16.20 0.17 17.94
CA ASP A 211 -17.39 -0.41 18.56
C ASP A 211 -17.09 -1.80 19.08
N LEU A 212 -16.31 -2.59 18.35
CA LEU A 212 -15.84 -3.91 18.78
C LEU A 212 -15.06 -3.82 20.10
N VAL A 213 -14.11 -2.89 20.23
CA VAL A 213 -13.29 -2.71 21.44
C VAL A 213 -14.11 -2.19 22.62
N THR A 214 -15.17 -1.43 22.38
CA THR A 214 -16.03 -0.86 23.45
C THR A 214 -17.24 -1.73 23.82
N ALA A 215 -17.54 -2.75 23.01
CA ALA A 215 -18.65 -3.68 23.27
C ALA A 215 -18.36 -4.60 24.46
N PRO A 216 -19.40 -5.05 25.19
CA PRO A 216 -19.24 -6.00 26.29
C PRO A 216 -18.77 -7.37 25.79
N LEU A 217 -17.70 -7.92 26.37
CA LEU A 217 -16.99 -9.11 25.89
C LEU A 217 -17.86 -10.36 25.68
N HIS A 218 -18.86 -10.56 26.53
CA HIS A 218 -19.69 -11.79 26.50
C HIS A 218 -20.93 -11.69 25.62
N GLN A 219 -21.11 -10.59 24.90
CA GLN A 219 -22.20 -10.44 23.97
C GLN A 219 -21.87 -11.03 22.61
N GLU A 220 -22.89 -11.51 21.91
CA GLU A 220 -22.78 -11.93 20.51
C GLU A 220 -22.56 -10.71 19.62
N LEU A 221 -21.73 -10.83 18.61
CA LEU A 221 -21.47 -9.77 17.63
C LEU A 221 -22.74 -9.31 16.93
N SER A 222 -23.70 -10.22 16.72
CA SER A 222 -25.01 -9.95 16.11
C SER A 222 -25.80 -8.80 16.73
N ASN A 223 -25.46 -8.37 17.94
CA ASN A 223 -26.08 -7.23 18.59
C ASN A 223 -25.36 -5.89 18.36
N TRP A 224 -24.22 -5.89 17.65
CA TRP A 224 -23.29 -4.78 17.59
C TRP A 224 -22.84 -4.38 16.18
N PHE A 225 -23.10 -5.19 15.17
CA PHE A 225 -22.72 -4.89 13.81
C PHE A 225 -23.86 -4.21 13.01
N ASP A 226 -23.50 -3.51 11.98
CA ASP A 226 -24.43 -3.02 10.97
C ASP A 226 -24.72 -4.16 9.98
N ASP A 227 -25.97 -4.59 9.90
CA ASP A 227 -26.44 -5.69 9.05
C ASP A 227 -26.91 -5.25 7.65
N ASP A 228 -26.89 -3.95 7.36
CA ASP A 228 -27.19 -3.36 6.03
C ASP A 228 -26.10 -2.34 5.63
N PRO A 229 -24.81 -2.77 5.60
CA PRO A 229 -23.73 -1.86 5.27
C PRO A 229 -23.80 -1.36 3.82
N VAL A 230 -23.21 -0.18 3.59
CA VAL A 230 -23.00 0.30 2.22
C VAL A 230 -21.97 -0.60 1.56
N VAL A 231 -22.31 -1.17 0.40
CA VAL A 231 -21.46 -2.07 -0.37
C VAL A 231 -21.40 -1.63 -1.84
N VAL A 232 -20.39 -2.10 -2.55
CA VAL A 232 -20.25 -1.93 -4.00
C VAL A 232 -20.05 -3.29 -4.69
N ASN A 233 -20.27 -3.33 -6.00
CA ASN A 233 -19.96 -4.49 -6.83
C ASN A 233 -18.58 -4.32 -7.46
N PRO A 234 -17.86 -5.38 -7.83
CA PRO A 234 -16.54 -5.27 -8.41
C PRO A 234 -16.49 -4.48 -9.73
N LEU A 235 -17.60 -4.46 -10.49
CA LEU A 235 -17.71 -3.69 -11.74
C LEU A 235 -18.32 -2.28 -11.55
N THR A 236 -18.53 -1.84 -10.31
CA THR A 236 -18.94 -0.45 -10.03
C THR A 236 -17.79 0.48 -10.41
N PRO A 237 -18.03 1.59 -11.13
CA PRO A 237 -16.98 2.57 -11.44
C PRO A 237 -16.30 3.09 -10.16
N GLN A 238 -14.98 3.24 -10.19
CA GLN A 238 -14.19 3.69 -9.05
C GLN A 238 -14.67 5.05 -8.48
N GLU A 239 -15.14 5.97 -9.33
CA GLU A 239 -15.66 7.27 -8.88
C GLU A 239 -16.98 7.13 -8.09
N GLU A 240 -17.77 6.08 -8.36
CA GLU A 240 -18.97 5.80 -7.58
C GLU A 240 -18.61 5.25 -6.19
N ALA A 241 -17.63 4.36 -6.10
CA ALA A 241 -17.09 3.91 -4.82
C ALA A 241 -16.53 5.08 -4.00
N ALA A 242 -15.70 5.92 -4.61
CA ALA A 242 -15.17 7.14 -3.99
C ALA A 242 -16.27 8.10 -3.53
N TYR A 243 -17.34 8.26 -4.32
CA TYR A 243 -18.50 9.05 -3.93
C TYR A 243 -19.21 8.47 -2.70
N LEU A 244 -19.36 7.14 -2.60
CA LEU A 244 -19.98 6.47 -1.45
C LEU A 244 -19.13 6.62 -0.19
N VAL A 245 -17.82 6.40 -0.30
CA VAL A 245 -16.85 6.64 0.78
C VAL A 245 -17.00 8.08 1.31
N ALA A 246 -16.96 9.07 0.42
CA ALA A 246 -17.09 10.48 0.81
C ALA A 246 -18.48 10.82 1.37
N LYS A 247 -19.55 10.31 0.77
CA LYS A 247 -20.93 10.61 1.15
C LYS A 247 -21.28 10.10 2.55
N TYR A 248 -20.84 8.90 2.86
CA TYR A 248 -21.15 8.24 4.13
C TYR A 248 -20.01 8.37 5.16
N ASN A 249 -18.92 9.07 4.80
CA ASN A 249 -17.73 9.24 5.63
C ASN A 249 -17.17 7.90 6.11
N LEU A 250 -17.02 6.98 5.16
CA LEU A 250 -16.46 5.64 5.41
C LEU A 250 -14.95 5.67 5.35
N MET A 251 -14.30 4.74 6.05
CA MET A 251 -12.86 4.50 5.95
C MET A 251 -12.54 3.40 4.93
N ALA A 252 -13.52 2.52 4.66
CA ALA A 252 -13.47 1.52 3.60
C ALA A 252 -14.90 1.14 3.21
N VAL A 253 -15.10 0.63 1.99
CA VAL A 253 -16.36 0.10 1.51
C VAL A 253 -16.17 -1.33 0.99
N PRO A 254 -16.93 -2.33 1.49
CA PRO A 254 -16.80 -3.71 1.03
C PRO A 254 -17.26 -3.88 -0.41
N VAL A 255 -16.48 -4.66 -1.15
CA VAL A 255 -16.80 -5.11 -2.51
C VAL A 255 -17.35 -6.52 -2.43
N ILE A 256 -18.56 -6.72 -2.94
CA ILE A 256 -19.25 -8.02 -2.87
C ILE A 256 -19.69 -8.51 -4.24
N GLU A 257 -19.67 -9.82 -4.44
CA GLU A 257 -20.25 -10.44 -5.62
C GLU A 257 -21.78 -10.28 -5.64
N PRO A 258 -22.38 -9.70 -6.69
CA PRO A 258 -23.79 -9.30 -6.69
C PRO A 258 -24.80 -10.44 -6.46
N GLU A 259 -24.50 -11.65 -6.90
CA GLU A 259 -25.45 -12.78 -6.83
C GLU A 259 -25.32 -13.59 -5.53
N SER A 260 -24.13 -13.68 -4.99
CA SER A 260 -23.82 -14.52 -3.82
C SER A 260 -23.63 -13.75 -2.52
N ASN A 261 -23.39 -12.43 -2.59
CA ASN A 261 -22.93 -11.57 -1.51
C ASN A 261 -21.61 -12.07 -0.85
N VAL A 262 -20.84 -12.87 -1.57
CA VAL A 262 -19.48 -13.24 -1.15
C VAL A 262 -18.62 -11.97 -1.14
N MET A 263 -17.87 -11.77 -0.07
CA MET A 263 -16.96 -10.64 0.05
C MET A 263 -15.72 -10.91 -0.79
N LEU A 264 -15.34 -9.95 -1.62
CA LEU A 264 -14.20 -10.06 -2.53
C LEU A 264 -13.02 -9.23 -2.05
N GLY A 265 -13.27 -8.14 -1.36
CA GLY A 265 -12.28 -7.20 -0.91
C GLY A 265 -12.90 -5.93 -0.34
N ILE A 266 -12.09 -4.91 -0.17
CA ILE A 266 -12.51 -3.58 0.26
C ILE A 266 -11.87 -2.50 -0.62
N VAL A 267 -12.57 -1.39 -0.84
CA VAL A 267 -11.95 -0.15 -1.35
C VAL A 267 -11.74 0.77 -0.18
N THR A 268 -10.49 1.12 0.07
CA THR A 268 -10.10 1.96 1.20
C THR A 268 -10.35 3.46 0.93
N VAL A 269 -10.24 4.29 1.93
CA VAL A 269 -10.48 5.73 1.79
C VAL A 269 -9.38 6.43 1.00
N ASP A 270 -8.15 5.98 1.09
CA ASP A 270 -6.99 6.50 0.37
C ASP A 270 -7.08 6.19 -1.12
N ASP A 271 -7.37 4.95 -1.54
CA ASP A 271 -7.61 4.60 -2.94
C ASP A 271 -8.80 5.37 -3.50
N ALA A 272 -9.90 5.45 -2.72
CA ALA A 272 -11.04 6.26 -3.12
C ALA A 272 -10.68 7.75 -3.31
N ILE A 273 -9.80 8.32 -2.50
CA ILE A 273 -9.30 9.69 -2.66
C ILE A 273 -8.43 9.78 -3.92
N ASP A 274 -7.58 8.78 -4.16
CA ASP A 274 -6.68 8.77 -5.31
C ASP A 274 -7.42 8.78 -6.64
N THR A 275 -8.62 8.15 -6.73
CA THR A 275 -9.43 8.19 -7.94
C THR A 275 -9.92 9.60 -8.30
N VAL A 276 -10.16 10.47 -7.30
CA VAL A 276 -10.71 11.83 -7.50
C VAL A 276 -9.65 12.92 -7.54
N LEU A 277 -8.41 12.61 -7.17
CA LEU A 277 -7.31 13.56 -7.20
C LEU A 277 -6.77 13.76 -8.61
N PRO A 278 -6.56 15.01 -9.07
CA PRO A 278 -5.90 15.27 -10.33
C PRO A 278 -4.48 14.66 -10.33
N THR A 279 -4.10 13.97 -11.40
CA THR A 279 -2.76 13.35 -11.58
C THR A 279 -1.59 14.29 -11.26
N ALA A 280 -1.75 15.59 -11.51
CA ALA A 280 -0.77 16.59 -11.13
C ALA A 280 -0.63 16.83 -9.62
N TRP A 281 -1.58 16.35 -8.83
CA TRP A 281 -1.61 16.46 -7.37
C TRP A 281 -1.14 15.15 -6.73
N LYS A 282 -1.41 14.00 -7.33
CA LYS A 282 -0.91 12.68 -6.90
C LYS A 282 0.62 12.70 -6.70
N LYS A 283 1.36 13.39 -7.58
CA LYS A 283 2.81 13.61 -7.45
C LYS A 283 3.24 14.62 -6.37
N LYS A 284 2.34 15.22 -5.60
CA LYS A 284 2.64 16.32 -4.64
C LYS A 284 2.09 16.11 -3.25
N LEU A 285 1.15 15.22 -3.07
CA LEU A 285 0.60 14.87 -1.75
C LEU A 285 1.26 13.55 -1.33
N PRO A 286 1.83 13.48 -0.12
CA PRO A 286 2.16 12.18 0.44
C PRO A 286 0.86 11.37 0.55
N ARG A 287 0.84 10.14 0.09
CA ARG A 287 -0.21 9.20 0.43
C ARG A 287 -0.31 9.18 1.96
N PHE A 288 -1.50 9.12 2.48
CA PHE A 288 -1.70 9.06 3.93
C PHE A 288 -1.46 7.61 4.37
N ALA A 289 -0.19 7.19 4.42
CA ALA A 289 0.16 5.97 5.11
C ALA A 289 -0.35 6.07 6.54
N GLY A 290 -1.27 5.22 6.90
CA GLY A 290 -1.85 5.13 8.23
C GLY A 290 -0.74 4.81 9.24
N ARG A 291 -0.65 5.59 10.29
CA ARG A 291 0.12 5.28 11.50
C ARG A 291 -0.84 4.88 12.59
#